data_8b5184559fa158eed7bac2c1185968af
#
_entry.id   8b5184559fa158eed7bac2c1185968af
#
_cell.length_a   1.000
_cell.length_b   1.000
_cell.length_c   1.000
_cell.angle_alpha   90.00
_cell.angle_beta   90.00
_cell.angle_gamma   90.00
#
_symmetry.space_group_name_H-M   'P 1'
#
loop_
_entity.id
_entity.type
_entity.pdbx_description
1 polymer ?
#
loop_
_entity_poly.entity_id
_entity_poly.type
_entity_poly.pdbx_seq_one_letter_code
_entity_poly.pdbx_strand_id
1 'polypeptide(L)'
;MKRVTGTAFMCAAAVTVSLSMADIAKAECGDVTIAEMNWASASLMANVDKIILQEGYGCNAELIPGDTMPTFTSMNEKGAPDVAPELWVNAFKEPLQKAIGEGRLVSANAGPITGLGEGWWVPSKFLEDNPELNTVEKILERPDLFPYSENKSKGAFMTCPSGWACQLANANLYRAFEMEKKGWVLVDPGSSAGLDGSISKAVDRGENWFGYYWSPTAVIGKYGLKMIPFEASFAGNDNWNNCIALPEQDCANPKATSWNESEVNSVITADFKKSGSVAAEFIANRVYPGKVMNEMLVFMVDNQA
;
A
#
# COMPACT_ATOMS: atom_id res chain seq x y z
N MET A 1 72.06 -11.46 74.82
CA MET A 1 71.46 -12.26 73.74
C MET A 1 69.97 -12.15 73.86
N LYS A 2 69.32 -11.32 73.09
CA LYS A 2 67.87 -11.22 72.96
C LYS A 2 67.52 -11.25 71.45
N ARG A 3 66.83 -12.29 71.04
CA ARG A 3 66.27 -12.43 69.70
C ARG A 3 64.95 -11.58 69.58
N VAL A 4 64.90 -10.75 68.57
CA VAL A 4 63.68 -10.03 68.20
C VAL A 4 63.16 -10.72 66.96
N THR A 5 61.99 -11.32 67.08
CA THR A 5 61.25 -11.89 65.99
C THR A 5 60.33 -10.79 65.44
N GLY A 6 60.60 -10.36 64.19
CA GLY A 6 59.67 -9.45 63.46
C GLY A 6 58.64 -10.21 62.69
N THR A 7 57.37 -9.92 62.96
CA THR A 7 56.22 -10.45 62.25
C THR A 7 55.88 -9.47 61.10
N ALA A 8 56.04 -9.94 59.85
CA ALA A 8 55.60 -9.17 58.70
C ALA A 8 54.09 -9.35 58.49
N PHE A 9 53.32 -8.24 58.50
CA PHE A 9 51.92 -8.20 58.13
C PHE A 9 51.86 -7.95 56.62
N MET A 10 51.39 -8.97 55.88
CA MET A 10 51.04 -8.83 54.47
C MET A 10 49.61 -8.31 54.36
N CYS A 11 49.42 -7.03 54.00
CA CYS A 11 48.13 -6.48 53.62
C CYS A 11 47.84 -6.91 52.14
N ALA A 12 46.89 -7.88 51.97
CA ALA A 12 46.31 -8.20 50.67
C ALA A 12 45.22 -7.17 50.39
N ALA A 13 45.50 -6.26 49.45
CA ALA A 13 44.50 -5.34 48.93
C ALA A 13 43.64 -6.12 47.90
N ALA A 14 42.42 -6.47 48.25
CA ALA A 14 41.43 -7.00 47.32
C ALA A 14 40.90 -5.84 46.47
N VAL A 15 41.30 -5.79 45.20
CA VAL A 15 40.70 -4.91 44.21
C VAL A 15 39.40 -5.56 43.74
N THR A 16 38.27 -5.11 44.24
CA THR A 16 36.96 -5.44 43.73
C THR A 16 36.74 -4.63 42.44
N VAL A 17 36.90 -5.26 41.27
CA VAL A 17 36.46 -4.73 40.00
C VAL A 17 34.96 -4.84 39.97
N SER A 18 34.28 -3.75 40.25
CA SER A 18 32.82 -3.62 40.00
C SER A 18 32.64 -3.51 38.48
N LEU A 19 32.26 -4.63 37.83
CA LEU A 19 31.65 -4.56 36.50
C LEU A 19 30.30 -3.87 36.67
N SER A 20 30.27 -2.56 36.47
CA SER A 20 29.02 -1.86 36.14
C SER A 20 28.53 -2.41 34.80
N MET A 21 27.59 -3.37 34.84
CA MET A 21 26.73 -3.61 33.69
C MET A 21 26.03 -2.27 33.45
N ALA A 22 26.45 -1.55 32.42
CA ALA A 22 25.64 -0.48 31.89
C ALA A 22 24.33 -1.16 31.42
N ASP A 23 23.27 -0.98 32.20
CA ASP A 23 21.93 -1.18 31.66
C ASP A 23 21.87 -0.33 30.39
N ILE A 24 21.95 -0.99 29.25
CA ILE A 24 21.55 -0.38 28.00
C ILE A 24 20.08 -0.06 28.24
N ALA A 25 19.79 1.19 28.55
CA ALA A 25 18.42 1.68 28.60
C ALA A 25 17.80 1.32 27.24
N LYS A 26 17.05 0.22 27.20
CA LYS A 26 16.14 -0.06 26.08
C LYS A 26 15.26 1.17 26.03
N ALA A 27 15.41 1.99 24.99
CA ALA A 27 14.44 3.04 24.76
C ALA A 27 13.08 2.33 24.72
N GLU A 28 12.22 2.64 25.70
CA GLU A 28 10.88 2.05 25.73
C GLU A 28 10.21 2.46 24.44
N CYS A 29 9.89 1.48 23.62
CA CYS A 29 9.26 1.74 22.32
C CYS A 29 7.87 2.35 22.49
N GLY A 30 7.20 2.04 23.62
CA GLY A 30 5.85 2.52 23.93
C GLY A 30 4.75 1.85 23.11
N ASP A 31 3.57 2.47 23.14
CA ASP A 31 2.41 2.05 22.33
C ASP A 31 2.59 2.51 20.89
N VAL A 32 2.19 1.66 19.93
CA VAL A 32 2.22 1.95 18.49
C VAL A 32 0.96 1.41 17.83
N THR A 33 0.19 2.28 17.23
CA THR A 33 -0.98 1.89 16.43
C THR A 33 -0.64 1.88 14.94
N ILE A 34 -0.90 0.76 14.27
CA ILE A 34 -0.54 0.52 12.86
C ILE A 34 -1.81 0.28 12.07
N ALA A 35 -2.05 1.05 11.01
CA ALA A 35 -3.16 0.81 10.11
C ALA A 35 -2.97 -0.51 9.35
N GLU A 36 -3.93 -1.41 9.49
CA GLU A 36 -4.05 -2.60 8.67
C GLU A 36 -5.05 -2.32 7.55
N MET A 37 -4.53 -1.95 6.37
CA MET A 37 -5.37 -1.71 5.20
C MET A 37 -5.94 -3.02 4.67
N ASN A 38 -7.09 -2.94 4.01
CA ASN A 38 -7.91 -4.09 3.60
C ASN A 38 -7.45 -4.78 2.29
N TRP A 39 -6.18 -4.68 1.92
CA TRP A 39 -5.57 -5.45 0.82
C TRP A 39 -4.32 -6.19 1.28
N ALA A 40 -4.00 -7.28 0.58
CA ALA A 40 -3.06 -8.29 1.05
C ALA A 40 -1.66 -7.77 1.37
N SER A 41 -1.04 -6.93 0.52
CA SER A 41 0.31 -6.41 0.79
C SER A 41 0.37 -5.50 2.01
N ALA A 42 -0.63 -4.64 2.19
CA ALA A 42 -0.68 -3.74 3.35
C ALA A 42 -0.97 -4.49 4.66
N SER A 43 -1.88 -5.46 4.64
CA SER A 43 -2.12 -6.33 5.80
C SER A 43 -0.86 -7.11 6.16
N LEU A 44 -0.17 -7.69 5.16
CA LEU A 44 1.11 -8.38 5.38
C LEU A 44 2.16 -7.45 5.99
N MET A 45 2.34 -6.24 5.43
CA MET A 45 3.31 -5.26 5.97
C MET A 45 2.96 -4.87 7.40
N ALA A 46 1.68 -4.59 7.69
CA ALA A 46 1.24 -4.20 9.03
C ALA A 46 1.48 -5.32 10.06
N ASN A 47 1.20 -6.57 9.71
CA ASN A 47 1.43 -7.72 10.58
C ASN A 47 2.92 -7.99 10.80
N VAL A 48 3.74 -7.93 9.77
CA VAL A 48 5.20 -8.10 9.88
C VAL A 48 5.81 -6.96 10.70
N ASP A 49 5.42 -5.70 10.43
CA ASP A 49 5.86 -4.54 11.22
C ASP A 49 5.49 -4.71 12.70
N LYS A 50 4.25 -5.14 13.00
CA LYS A 50 3.80 -5.43 14.36
C LYS A 50 4.68 -6.48 15.05
N ILE A 51 4.91 -7.62 14.40
CA ILE A 51 5.72 -8.73 14.97
C ILE A 51 7.14 -8.24 15.26
N ILE A 52 7.78 -7.54 14.31
CA ILE A 52 9.14 -7.04 14.49
C ILE A 52 9.20 -6.00 15.62
N LEU A 53 8.23 -5.11 15.70
CA LEU A 53 8.16 -4.09 16.74
C LEU A 53 7.91 -4.71 18.12
N GLN A 54 7.04 -5.70 18.22
CA GLN A 54 6.78 -6.40 19.49
C GLN A 54 7.98 -7.25 19.94
N GLU A 55 8.43 -8.17 19.10
CA GLU A 55 9.44 -9.17 19.46
C GLU A 55 10.87 -8.61 19.42
N GLY A 56 11.15 -7.71 18.47
CA GLY A 56 12.49 -7.13 18.29
C GLY A 56 12.77 -5.91 19.12
N TYR A 57 11.79 -5.03 19.29
CA TYR A 57 11.95 -3.73 19.94
C TYR A 57 11.20 -3.60 21.27
N GLY A 58 10.32 -4.55 21.61
CA GLY A 58 9.55 -4.53 22.85
C GLY A 58 8.45 -3.46 22.88
N CYS A 59 7.94 -3.06 21.69
CA CYS A 59 6.80 -2.16 21.58
C CYS A 59 5.50 -2.86 21.97
N ASN A 60 4.49 -2.09 22.39
CA ASN A 60 3.11 -2.55 22.47
C ASN A 60 2.39 -2.15 21.17
N ALA A 61 2.53 -2.97 20.10
CA ALA A 61 2.01 -2.65 18.79
C ALA A 61 0.61 -3.25 18.57
N GLU A 62 -0.34 -2.43 18.10
CA GLU A 62 -1.71 -2.81 17.83
C GLU A 62 -2.09 -2.50 16.38
N LEU A 63 -2.85 -3.41 15.74
CA LEU A 63 -3.39 -3.19 14.39
C LEU A 63 -4.76 -2.54 14.47
N ILE A 64 -4.94 -1.49 13.66
CA ILE A 64 -6.20 -0.77 13.51
C ILE A 64 -6.73 -1.01 12.11
N PRO A 65 -7.90 -1.64 11.93
CA PRO A 65 -8.50 -1.82 10.60
C PRO A 65 -8.61 -0.50 9.85
N GLY A 66 -8.21 -0.51 8.59
CA GLY A 66 -8.10 0.71 7.79
C GLY A 66 -8.41 0.53 6.32
N ASP A 67 -8.45 1.67 5.66
CA ASP A 67 -8.62 1.82 4.22
C ASP A 67 -7.91 3.11 3.80
N THR A 68 -7.60 3.35 2.53
CA THR A 68 -6.77 4.48 2.11
C THR A 68 -7.30 5.82 2.62
N MET A 69 -8.51 6.19 2.22
CA MET A 69 -9.05 7.52 2.54
C MET A 69 -9.51 7.65 4.00
N PRO A 70 -10.20 6.67 4.61
CA PRO A 70 -10.54 6.72 6.02
C PRO A 70 -9.32 6.79 6.94
N THR A 71 -8.26 6.03 6.65
CA THR A 71 -7.01 6.06 7.43
C THR A 71 -6.31 7.41 7.31
N PHE A 72 -6.13 7.91 6.07
CA PHE A 72 -5.55 9.24 5.85
C PHE A 72 -6.32 10.33 6.61
N THR A 73 -7.65 10.34 6.51
CA THR A 73 -8.50 11.31 7.20
C THR A 73 -8.34 11.21 8.71
N SER A 74 -8.38 10.00 9.28
CA SER A 74 -8.22 9.77 10.71
C SER A 74 -6.85 10.26 11.23
N MET A 75 -5.77 9.89 10.55
CA MET A 75 -4.41 10.34 10.89
C MET A 75 -4.29 11.87 10.82
N ASN A 76 -4.84 12.47 9.77
CA ASN A 76 -4.77 13.91 9.54
C ASN A 76 -5.60 14.74 10.53
N GLU A 77 -6.78 14.26 10.94
CA GLU A 77 -7.71 15.01 11.78
C GLU A 77 -7.63 14.64 13.27
N LYS A 78 -7.32 13.37 13.57
CA LYS A 78 -7.34 12.84 14.93
C LYS A 78 -5.96 12.46 15.46
N GLY A 79 -4.93 12.43 14.58
CA GLY A 79 -3.58 11.99 14.94
C GLY A 79 -3.48 10.49 15.22
N ALA A 80 -4.38 9.66 14.68
CA ALA A 80 -4.38 8.21 14.86
C ALA A 80 -4.95 7.49 13.63
N PRO A 81 -4.47 6.27 13.30
CA PRO A 81 -3.35 5.55 13.91
C PRO A 81 -1.99 6.24 13.73
N ASP A 82 -0.96 5.79 14.46
CA ASP A 82 0.40 6.38 14.39
C ASP A 82 1.08 6.14 13.05
N VAL A 83 0.84 4.96 12.46
CA VAL A 83 1.53 4.47 11.25
C VAL A 83 0.52 3.97 10.23
N ALA A 84 0.66 4.43 8.99
CA ALA A 84 0.09 3.81 7.79
C ALA A 84 1.24 3.22 6.96
N PRO A 85 1.46 1.89 6.97
CA PRO A 85 2.65 1.28 6.40
C PRO A 85 2.72 1.32 4.88
N GLU A 86 1.56 1.31 4.20
CA GLU A 86 1.43 1.29 2.75
C GLU A 86 0.27 2.18 2.28
N LEU A 87 0.57 3.45 1.98
CA LEU A 87 -0.39 4.37 1.36
C LEU A 87 -0.04 4.61 -0.10
N TRP A 88 -0.95 4.26 -0.99
CA TRP A 88 -0.90 4.57 -2.43
C TRP A 88 -1.34 6.00 -2.64
N VAL A 89 -0.36 6.91 -2.88
CA VAL A 89 -0.57 8.35 -2.73
C VAL A 89 -0.86 9.09 -4.03
N ASN A 90 -0.68 8.46 -5.17
CA ASN A 90 -0.86 9.10 -6.48
C ASN A 90 -2.28 9.66 -6.74
N ALA A 91 -3.30 9.13 -6.06
CA ALA A 91 -4.68 9.65 -6.18
C ALA A 91 -5.08 10.66 -5.07
N PHE A 92 -4.19 11.00 -4.11
CA PHE A 92 -4.45 12.02 -3.09
C PHE A 92 -3.19 12.78 -2.66
N LYS A 93 -2.27 12.94 -3.59
CA LYS A 93 -0.96 13.56 -3.35
C LYS A 93 -1.05 14.96 -2.76
N GLU A 94 -1.92 15.82 -3.30
CA GLU A 94 -2.11 17.18 -2.84
C GLU A 94 -2.64 17.27 -1.39
N PRO A 95 -3.70 16.52 -0.99
CA PRO A 95 -4.12 16.46 0.41
C PRO A 95 -3.01 15.97 1.37
N LEU A 96 -2.23 14.96 0.97
CA LEU A 96 -1.10 14.49 1.77
C LEU A 96 -0.01 15.56 1.92
N GLN A 97 0.40 16.21 0.83
CA GLN A 97 1.41 17.27 0.87
C GLN A 97 0.97 18.45 1.74
N LYS A 98 -0.32 18.82 1.68
CA LYS A 98 -0.90 19.82 2.56
C LYS A 98 -0.78 19.42 4.03
N ALA A 99 -1.17 18.19 4.39
CA ALA A 99 -1.08 17.68 5.76
C ALA A 99 0.37 17.66 6.27
N ILE A 100 1.34 17.31 5.40
CA ILE A 100 2.78 17.35 5.70
C ILE A 100 3.24 18.79 5.91
N GLY A 101 2.87 19.71 5.01
CA GLY A 101 3.22 21.15 5.09
C GLY A 101 2.66 21.84 6.34
N GLU A 102 1.51 21.38 6.83
CA GLU A 102 0.89 21.86 8.08
C GLU A 102 1.45 21.14 9.33
N GLY A 103 2.39 20.22 9.18
CA GLY A 103 3.08 19.54 10.27
C GLY A 103 2.21 18.54 11.04
N ARG A 104 1.17 17.97 10.40
CA ARG A 104 0.31 16.92 10.98
C ARG A 104 0.81 15.53 10.68
N LEU A 105 1.33 15.31 9.47
CA LEU A 105 1.83 14.03 9.00
C LEU A 105 3.27 14.14 8.53
N VAL A 106 3.93 13.00 8.41
CA VAL A 106 5.30 12.85 7.87
C VAL A 106 5.30 11.67 6.92
N SER A 107 5.82 11.86 5.69
CA SER A 107 6.21 10.73 4.85
C SER A 107 7.52 10.17 5.41
N ALA A 108 7.41 9.12 6.21
CA ALA A 108 8.56 8.51 6.88
C ALA A 108 9.43 7.73 5.89
N ASN A 109 8.81 7.09 4.90
CA ASN A 109 9.50 6.35 3.83
C ASN A 109 8.69 6.50 2.53
N ALA A 110 9.33 7.04 1.49
CA ALA A 110 8.72 7.26 0.17
C ALA A 110 8.91 6.08 -0.81
N GLY A 111 9.38 4.94 -0.32
CA GLY A 111 9.60 3.73 -1.12
C GLY A 111 9.62 2.47 -0.28
N PRO A 112 8.59 2.22 0.56
CA PRO A 112 8.58 1.08 1.48
C PRO A 112 8.45 -0.27 0.76
N ILE A 113 8.05 -0.25 -0.49
CA ILE A 113 7.89 -1.42 -1.35
C ILE A 113 8.34 -1.08 -2.78
N THR A 114 8.89 -2.04 -3.52
CA THR A 114 9.32 -1.87 -4.91
C THR A 114 8.53 -2.76 -5.87
N GLY A 115 8.68 -2.55 -7.18
CA GLY A 115 7.97 -3.33 -8.20
C GLY A 115 6.51 -2.92 -8.36
N LEU A 116 6.22 -1.66 -8.10
CA LEU A 116 4.87 -1.09 -8.20
C LEU A 116 4.39 -1.04 -9.66
N GLY A 117 3.09 -1.27 -9.82
CA GLY A 117 2.37 -1.04 -11.06
C GLY A 117 0.89 -0.92 -10.76
N GLU A 118 0.28 0.17 -11.18
CA GLU A 118 -1.13 0.46 -10.98
C GLU A 118 -1.74 0.93 -12.29
N GLY A 119 -2.93 0.46 -12.62
CA GLY A 119 -3.58 0.81 -13.88
C GLY A 119 -4.69 -0.15 -14.27
N TRP A 120 -4.91 -0.31 -15.57
CA TRP A 120 -5.95 -1.17 -16.11
C TRP A 120 -5.34 -2.45 -16.69
N TRP A 121 -5.98 -3.58 -16.37
CA TRP A 121 -5.42 -4.90 -16.61
C TRP A 121 -6.41 -5.82 -17.29
N VAL A 122 -5.89 -6.83 -18.01
CA VAL A 122 -6.63 -7.97 -18.55
C VAL A 122 -5.85 -9.27 -18.29
N PRO A 123 -6.48 -10.45 -18.34
CA PRO A 123 -5.76 -11.72 -18.41
C PRO A 123 -4.89 -11.82 -19.66
N SER A 124 -3.68 -12.41 -19.56
CA SER A 124 -2.78 -12.58 -20.73
C SER A 124 -3.43 -13.37 -21.87
N LYS A 125 -4.28 -14.35 -21.52
CA LYS A 125 -5.07 -15.13 -22.47
C LYS A 125 -5.93 -14.25 -23.38
N PHE A 126 -6.52 -13.16 -22.84
CA PHE A 126 -7.30 -12.21 -23.64
C PHE A 126 -6.44 -11.59 -24.76
N LEU A 127 -5.19 -11.21 -24.46
CA LEU A 127 -4.28 -10.62 -25.46
C LEU A 127 -3.77 -11.64 -26.47
N GLU A 128 -3.60 -12.89 -26.04
CA GLU A 128 -3.24 -13.99 -26.94
C GLU A 128 -4.34 -14.23 -27.98
N ASP A 129 -5.60 -14.17 -27.55
CA ASP A 129 -6.77 -14.38 -28.39
C ASP A 129 -7.14 -13.14 -29.24
N ASN A 130 -6.74 -11.93 -28.78
CA ASN A 130 -7.06 -10.64 -29.41
C ASN A 130 -5.84 -9.71 -29.45
N PRO A 131 -4.78 -10.08 -30.21
CA PRO A 131 -3.51 -9.34 -30.19
C PRO A 131 -3.61 -7.90 -30.71
N GLU A 132 -4.65 -7.57 -31.47
CA GLU A 132 -4.94 -6.21 -31.93
C GLU A 132 -5.47 -5.30 -30.83
N LEU A 133 -6.10 -5.86 -29.74
CA LEU A 133 -6.67 -5.13 -28.62
C LEU A 133 -5.62 -4.92 -27.50
N ASN A 134 -4.49 -4.36 -27.84
CA ASN A 134 -3.31 -4.25 -27.00
C ASN A 134 -3.14 -2.88 -26.33
N THR A 135 -4.13 -2.00 -26.43
CA THR A 135 -4.21 -0.71 -25.73
C THR A 135 -5.58 -0.53 -25.09
N VAL A 136 -5.64 0.34 -24.08
CA VAL A 136 -6.92 0.65 -23.38
C VAL A 136 -7.96 1.12 -24.38
N GLU A 137 -7.62 2.08 -25.23
CA GLU A 137 -8.58 2.70 -26.17
C GLU A 137 -9.15 1.68 -27.13
N LYS A 138 -8.35 0.73 -27.62
CA LYS A 138 -8.83 -0.34 -28.50
C LYS A 138 -9.77 -1.30 -27.79
N ILE A 139 -9.49 -1.63 -26.52
CA ILE A 139 -10.38 -2.45 -25.70
C ILE A 139 -11.71 -1.72 -25.47
N LEU A 140 -11.69 -0.41 -25.25
CA LEU A 140 -12.88 0.39 -25.03
C LEU A 140 -13.87 0.40 -26.19
N GLU A 141 -13.42 0.07 -27.43
CA GLU A 141 -14.30 -0.08 -28.61
C GLU A 141 -15.02 -1.46 -28.64
N ARG A 142 -14.71 -2.36 -27.69
CA ARG A 142 -15.21 -3.73 -27.68
C ARG A 142 -15.89 -4.13 -26.35
N PRO A 143 -16.91 -3.37 -25.86
CA PRO A 143 -17.64 -3.74 -24.66
C PRO A 143 -18.34 -5.11 -24.77
N ASP A 144 -18.65 -5.56 -25.96
CA ASP A 144 -19.25 -6.85 -26.26
C ASP A 144 -18.40 -8.05 -25.80
N LEU A 145 -17.09 -7.89 -25.68
CA LEU A 145 -16.17 -8.93 -25.20
C LEU A 145 -16.16 -9.08 -23.67
N PHE A 146 -16.76 -8.15 -22.95
CA PHE A 146 -16.74 -8.10 -21.47
C PHE A 146 -18.16 -7.97 -20.91
N PRO A 147 -19.08 -8.90 -21.21
CA PRO A 147 -20.50 -8.72 -20.95
C PRO A 147 -20.82 -8.53 -19.45
N TYR A 148 -21.49 -7.43 -19.11
CA TYR A 148 -21.94 -7.17 -17.75
C TYR A 148 -23.03 -8.18 -17.31
N SER A 149 -22.87 -8.76 -16.12
CA SER A 149 -23.75 -9.85 -15.64
C SER A 149 -25.23 -9.47 -15.57
N GLU A 150 -25.52 -8.23 -15.21
CA GLU A 150 -26.91 -7.73 -15.07
C GLU A 150 -27.48 -7.21 -16.39
N ASN A 151 -26.62 -6.84 -17.34
CA ASN A 151 -27.05 -6.39 -18.67
C ASN A 151 -26.02 -6.78 -19.75
N LYS A 152 -26.24 -7.89 -20.41
CA LYS A 152 -25.35 -8.45 -21.45
C LYS A 152 -25.12 -7.55 -22.66
N SER A 153 -25.91 -6.49 -22.86
CA SER A 153 -25.69 -5.50 -23.93
C SER A 153 -24.65 -4.45 -23.56
N LYS A 154 -24.13 -4.47 -22.33
CA LYS A 154 -23.12 -3.57 -21.81
C LYS A 154 -21.84 -4.33 -21.46
N GLY A 155 -20.70 -3.65 -21.57
CA GLY A 155 -19.41 -4.14 -21.07
C GLY A 155 -19.24 -3.79 -19.60
N ALA A 156 -18.64 -4.69 -18.81
CA ALA A 156 -18.26 -4.43 -17.43
C ALA A 156 -16.81 -3.98 -17.35
N PHE A 157 -16.56 -2.82 -16.73
CA PHE A 157 -15.25 -2.41 -16.25
C PHE A 157 -15.23 -2.50 -14.73
N MET A 158 -14.38 -3.38 -14.19
CA MET A 158 -14.26 -3.55 -12.76
C MET A 158 -13.36 -2.45 -12.20
N THR A 159 -13.91 -1.56 -11.36
CA THR A 159 -13.11 -0.54 -10.67
C THR A 159 -12.50 -1.09 -9.38
N CYS A 160 -11.80 -0.26 -8.62
CA CYS A 160 -11.38 -0.63 -7.27
C CYS A 160 -12.50 -0.36 -6.24
N PRO A 161 -12.42 -1.02 -5.06
CA PRO A 161 -13.43 -0.85 -4.01
C PRO A 161 -13.61 0.60 -3.56
N SER A 162 -14.83 0.92 -3.12
CA SER A 162 -15.11 2.17 -2.42
C SER A 162 -14.20 2.32 -1.19
N GLY A 163 -13.70 3.55 -0.96
CA GLY A 163 -12.75 3.85 0.12
C GLY A 163 -11.28 3.84 -0.32
N TRP A 164 -10.96 3.18 -1.44
CA TRP A 164 -9.65 3.29 -2.04
C TRP A 164 -9.54 4.56 -2.89
N ALA A 165 -8.35 5.19 -2.88
CA ALA A 165 -8.14 6.42 -3.64
C ALA A 165 -8.27 6.24 -5.17
N CYS A 166 -7.93 5.06 -5.69
CA CYS A 166 -8.08 4.71 -7.11
C CYS A 166 -9.53 4.74 -7.62
N GLN A 167 -10.52 4.62 -6.74
CA GLN A 167 -11.93 4.75 -7.12
C GLN A 167 -12.22 6.13 -7.73
N LEU A 168 -11.65 7.19 -7.15
CA LEU A 168 -11.81 8.56 -7.67
C LEU A 168 -11.21 8.67 -9.08
N ALA A 169 -9.98 8.16 -9.24
CA ALA A 169 -9.31 8.19 -10.53
C ALA A 169 -10.06 7.39 -11.60
N ASN A 170 -10.52 6.17 -11.26
CA ASN A 170 -11.29 5.35 -12.21
C ASN A 170 -12.61 5.99 -12.61
N ALA A 171 -13.35 6.62 -11.66
CA ALA A 171 -14.60 7.30 -11.97
C ALA A 171 -14.37 8.47 -12.97
N ASN A 172 -13.32 9.26 -12.76
CA ASN A 172 -13.01 10.37 -13.66
C ASN A 172 -12.42 9.92 -15.00
N LEU A 173 -11.59 8.87 -15.03
CA LEU A 173 -11.12 8.26 -16.29
C LEU A 173 -12.27 7.63 -17.08
N TYR A 174 -13.22 6.96 -16.40
CA TYR A 174 -14.43 6.45 -17.03
C TYR A 174 -15.18 7.55 -17.79
N ARG A 175 -15.30 8.75 -17.20
CA ARG A 175 -15.89 9.93 -17.83
C ARG A 175 -15.01 10.50 -18.95
N ALA A 176 -13.70 10.62 -18.69
CA ALA A 176 -12.75 11.18 -19.64
C ALA A 176 -12.66 10.38 -20.95
N PHE A 177 -12.77 9.05 -20.87
CA PHE A 177 -12.80 8.14 -22.04
C PHE A 177 -14.21 7.90 -22.59
N GLU A 178 -15.23 8.62 -22.08
CA GLU A 178 -16.63 8.50 -22.48
C GLU A 178 -17.16 7.05 -22.46
N MET A 179 -16.72 6.26 -21.48
CA MET A 179 -16.96 4.83 -21.45
C MET A 179 -18.46 4.48 -21.39
N GLU A 180 -19.30 5.30 -20.71
CA GLU A 180 -20.74 5.11 -20.68
C GLU A 180 -21.36 5.17 -22.09
N LYS A 181 -20.93 6.15 -22.91
CA LYS A 181 -21.38 6.31 -24.32
C LYS A 181 -20.93 5.15 -25.20
N LYS A 182 -19.79 4.54 -24.88
CA LYS A 182 -19.25 3.36 -25.55
C LYS A 182 -19.92 2.06 -25.08
N GLY A 183 -20.85 2.14 -24.13
CA GLY A 183 -21.60 0.99 -23.67
C GLY A 183 -21.00 0.26 -22.47
N TRP A 184 -20.08 0.85 -21.73
CA TRP A 184 -19.50 0.28 -20.53
C TRP A 184 -20.32 0.63 -19.29
N VAL A 185 -20.17 -0.21 -18.25
CA VAL A 185 -20.67 0.01 -16.89
C VAL A 185 -19.47 -0.05 -15.94
N LEU A 186 -19.37 0.94 -15.05
CA LEU A 186 -18.39 0.96 -13.98
C LEU A 186 -18.91 0.08 -12.83
N VAL A 187 -18.22 -1.00 -12.51
CA VAL A 187 -18.67 -2.00 -11.52
C VAL A 187 -17.80 -1.94 -10.28
N ASP A 188 -18.40 -1.63 -9.13
CA ASP A 188 -17.71 -1.69 -7.84
C ASP A 188 -17.65 -3.16 -7.35
N PRO A 189 -16.46 -3.71 -7.05
CA PRO A 189 -16.30 -5.07 -6.54
C PRO A 189 -16.73 -5.21 -5.07
N GLY A 190 -16.97 -4.12 -4.36
CA GLY A 190 -17.38 -4.05 -2.97
C GLY A 190 -16.25 -4.27 -1.96
N SER A 191 -15.19 -4.98 -2.32
CA SER A 191 -14.04 -5.26 -1.45
C SER A 191 -12.81 -5.71 -2.25
N SER A 192 -11.62 -5.73 -1.62
CA SER A 192 -10.40 -6.34 -2.19
C SER A 192 -10.65 -7.81 -2.58
N ALA A 193 -11.25 -8.60 -1.69
CA ALA A 193 -11.59 -9.99 -1.97
C ALA A 193 -12.61 -10.13 -3.11
N GLY A 194 -13.55 -9.18 -3.24
CA GLY A 194 -14.50 -9.11 -4.36
C GLY A 194 -13.79 -8.84 -5.68
N LEU A 195 -12.79 -7.95 -5.68
CA LEU A 195 -11.98 -7.65 -6.86
C LEU A 195 -11.16 -8.88 -7.29
N ASP A 196 -10.44 -9.51 -6.38
CA ASP A 196 -9.66 -10.73 -6.62
C ASP A 196 -10.57 -11.89 -7.08
N GLY A 197 -11.74 -12.02 -6.43
CA GLY A 197 -12.76 -13.02 -6.78
C GLY A 197 -13.37 -12.80 -8.17
N SER A 198 -13.50 -11.55 -8.62
CA SER A 198 -13.97 -11.25 -9.97
C SER A 198 -13.00 -11.72 -11.05
N ILE A 199 -11.69 -11.56 -10.81
CA ILE A 199 -10.61 -12.02 -11.69
C ILE A 199 -10.59 -13.55 -11.74
N SER A 200 -10.50 -14.21 -10.57
CA SER A 200 -10.43 -15.67 -10.50
C SER A 200 -11.64 -16.32 -11.15
N LYS A 201 -12.84 -15.82 -10.86
CA LYS A 201 -14.09 -16.31 -11.45
C LYS A 201 -14.10 -16.20 -12.97
N ALA A 202 -13.64 -15.07 -13.53
CA ALA A 202 -13.60 -14.88 -14.97
C ALA A 202 -12.60 -15.84 -15.62
N VAL A 203 -11.37 -15.91 -15.10
CA VAL A 203 -10.32 -16.79 -15.66
C VAL A 203 -10.71 -18.29 -15.54
N ASP A 204 -11.22 -18.73 -14.38
CA ASP A 204 -11.64 -20.12 -14.17
C ASP A 204 -12.80 -20.57 -15.09
N ARG A 205 -13.60 -19.61 -15.57
CA ARG A 205 -14.70 -19.84 -16.51
C ARG A 205 -14.33 -19.62 -17.97
N GLY A 206 -13.10 -19.20 -18.26
CA GLY A 206 -12.69 -18.80 -19.61
C GLY A 206 -13.43 -17.55 -20.11
N GLU A 207 -13.87 -16.69 -19.19
CA GLU A 207 -14.52 -15.41 -19.49
C GLU A 207 -13.45 -14.29 -19.53
N ASN A 208 -13.68 -13.26 -20.32
CA ASN A 208 -12.81 -12.09 -20.33
C ASN A 208 -13.06 -11.22 -19.11
N TRP A 209 -12.00 -10.59 -18.61
CA TRP A 209 -12.05 -9.63 -17.51
C TRP A 209 -11.27 -8.37 -17.90
N PHE A 210 -11.79 -7.18 -17.58
CA PHE A 210 -11.12 -5.90 -17.76
C PHE A 210 -11.42 -5.01 -16.57
N GLY A 211 -10.37 -4.43 -15.97
CA GLY A 211 -10.56 -3.57 -14.82
C GLY A 211 -9.26 -3.03 -14.24
N TYR A 212 -9.41 -2.31 -13.16
CA TYR A 212 -8.31 -1.83 -12.34
C TYR A 212 -7.65 -2.98 -11.57
N TYR A 213 -6.33 -2.97 -11.56
CA TYR A 213 -5.54 -3.82 -10.66
C TYR A 213 -4.17 -3.19 -10.38
N TRP A 214 -3.37 -3.82 -9.50
CA TRP A 214 -2.06 -3.32 -9.11
C TRP A 214 -1.06 -4.45 -8.84
N SER A 215 0.26 -4.11 -8.84
CA SER A 215 1.34 -4.99 -8.39
C SER A 215 2.13 -4.35 -7.23
N PRO A 216 2.69 -5.16 -6.30
CA PRO A 216 2.75 -6.62 -6.29
C PRO A 216 1.50 -7.28 -5.71
N THR A 217 1.04 -8.38 -6.34
CA THR A 217 -0.04 -9.25 -5.81
C THR A 217 0.15 -10.69 -6.26
N ALA A 218 -0.29 -11.66 -5.45
CA ALA A 218 -0.29 -13.07 -5.83
C ALA A 218 -1.18 -13.37 -7.05
N VAL A 219 -2.26 -12.62 -7.22
CA VAL A 219 -3.27 -12.80 -8.29
C VAL A 219 -2.66 -12.62 -9.68
N ILE A 220 -1.74 -11.64 -9.84
CA ILE A 220 -1.06 -11.42 -11.13
C ILE A 220 -0.31 -12.66 -11.59
N GLY A 221 0.47 -13.25 -10.69
CA GLY A 221 1.24 -14.47 -11.00
C GLY A 221 0.33 -15.68 -11.26
N LYS A 222 -0.71 -15.84 -10.44
CA LYS A 222 -1.62 -16.98 -10.49
C LYS A 222 -2.50 -16.99 -11.75
N TYR A 223 -3.02 -15.82 -12.15
CA TYR A 223 -3.98 -15.69 -13.25
C TYR A 223 -3.39 -15.04 -14.50
N GLY A 224 -2.09 -14.72 -14.50
CA GLY A 224 -1.40 -14.19 -15.66
C GLY A 224 -1.92 -12.84 -16.13
N LEU A 225 -2.20 -11.91 -15.20
CA LEU A 225 -2.67 -10.58 -15.58
C LEU A 225 -1.57 -9.75 -16.27
N LYS A 226 -2.00 -8.91 -17.20
CA LYS A 226 -1.15 -7.94 -17.92
C LYS A 226 -1.74 -6.54 -17.83
N MET A 227 -0.90 -5.59 -17.43
CA MET A 227 -1.26 -4.18 -17.49
C MET A 227 -1.28 -3.70 -18.95
N ILE A 228 -2.33 -2.97 -19.32
CA ILE A 228 -2.55 -2.50 -20.70
C ILE A 228 -2.07 -1.05 -20.78
N PRO A 229 -1.24 -0.70 -21.77
CA PRO A 229 -0.84 0.67 -22.02
C PRO A 229 -2.01 1.49 -22.55
N PHE A 230 -2.04 2.77 -22.19
CA PHE A 230 -2.90 3.76 -22.79
C PHE A 230 -2.23 4.31 -24.07
N GLU A 231 -3.03 4.62 -25.11
CA GLU A 231 -2.55 5.43 -26.25
C GLU A 231 -2.46 6.90 -25.84
N ALA A 232 -3.37 7.36 -24.99
CA ALA A 232 -3.32 8.69 -24.40
C ALA A 232 -2.04 8.86 -23.57
N SER A 233 -1.27 9.89 -23.89
CA SER A 233 -0.14 10.30 -23.07
C SER A 233 -0.60 10.83 -21.71
N PHE A 234 0.29 10.82 -20.71
CA PHE A 234 0.01 11.45 -19.43
C PHE A 234 -0.24 12.95 -19.61
N ALA A 235 -1.44 13.40 -19.27
CA ALA A 235 -1.89 14.77 -19.49
C ALA A 235 -1.37 15.78 -18.43
N GLY A 236 -0.42 15.35 -17.59
CA GLY A 236 0.27 16.17 -16.60
C GLY A 236 -0.37 16.14 -15.22
N ASN A 237 0.44 16.55 -14.23
CA ASN A 237 0.06 16.54 -12.82
C ASN A 237 -1.12 17.47 -12.53
N ASP A 238 -1.27 18.56 -13.27
CA ASP A 238 -2.42 19.46 -13.09
C ASP A 238 -3.74 18.77 -13.38
N ASN A 239 -3.86 18.06 -14.52
CA ASN A 239 -5.05 17.26 -14.83
C ASN A 239 -5.24 16.11 -13.82
N TRP A 240 -4.15 15.48 -13.38
CA TRP A 240 -4.24 14.37 -12.43
C TRP A 240 -4.66 14.85 -11.05
N ASN A 241 -3.91 15.77 -10.44
CA ASN A 241 -4.09 16.18 -9.04
C ASN A 241 -5.32 17.06 -8.83
N ASN A 242 -5.65 17.91 -9.82
CA ASN A 242 -6.74 18.89 -9.71
C ASN A 242 -8.02 18.46 -10.43
N CYS A 243 -8.06 17.22 -10.96
CA CYS A 243 -9.27 16.66 -11.57
C CYS A 243 -9.35 15.14 -11.39
N ILE A 244 -8.49 14.34 -12.04
CA ILE A 244 -8.63 12.87 -12.08
C ILE A 244 -8.64 12.26 -10.68
N ALA A 245 -7.83 12.75 -9.76
CA ALA A 245 -7.71 12.27 -8.39
C ALA A 245 -8.70 12.91 -7.40
N LEU A 246 -9.64 13.72 -7.86
CA LEU A 246 -10.64 14.38 -7.02
C LEU A 246 -12.02 13.69 -7.10
N PRO A 247 -12.91 13.94 -6.13
CA PRO A 247 -14.32 13.57 -6.26
C PRO A 247 -14.93 14.14 -7.54
N GLU A 248 -15.89 13.42 -8.12
CA GLU A 248 -16.50 13.77 -9.42
C GLU A 248 -17.03 15.21 -9.48
N GLN A 249 -17.66 15.68 -8.38
CA GLN A 249 -18.19 17.05 -8.29
C GLN A 249 -17.10 18.13 -8.38
N ASP A 250 -15.83 17.80 -8.06
CA ASP A 250 -14.69 18.70 -8.08
C ASP A 250 -13.87 18.59 -9.38
N CYS A 251 -14.27 17.70 -10.29
CA CYS A 251 -13.64 17.44 -11.58
C CYS A 251 -14.68 17.60 -12.72
N ALA A 252 -14.96 18.82 -13.14
CA ALA A 252 -15.99 19.08 -14.15
C ALA A 252 -15.64 18.54 -15.55
N ASN A 253 -14.37 18.60 -15.96
CA ASN A 253 -13.91 18.27 -17.31
C ASN A 253 -12.64 17.41 -17.27
N PRO A 254 -12.72 16.12 -16.92
CA PRO A 254 -11.57 15.24 -16.92
C PRO A 254 -11.05 15.05 -18.34
N LYS A 255 -9.73 15.17 -18.52
CA LYS A 255 -9.07 14.88 -19.79
C LYS A 255 -8.59 13.44 -19.80
N ALA A 256 -8.78 12.75 -20.92
CA ALA A 256 -8.22 11.43 -21.15
C ALA A 256 -6.69 11.45 -20.95
N THR A 257 -6.18 10.51 -20.19
CA THR A 257 -4.77 10.44 -19.80
C THR A 257 -4.41 9.00 -19.47
N SER A 258 -3.12 8.64 -19.66
CA SER A 258 -2.61 7.41 -19.03
C SER A 258 -2.67 7.52 -17.51
N TRP A 259 -2.58 6.36 -16.85
CA TRP A 259 -2.42 6.29 -15.40
C TRP A 259 -1.15 7.02 -14.97
N ASN A 260 -1.19 7.66 -13.80
CA ASN A 260 -0.01 8.29 -13.22
C ASN A 260 0.96 7.23 -12.69
N GLU A 261 2.24 7.58 -12.56
CA GLU A 261 3.24 6.69 -11.96
C GLU A 261 2.84 6.32 -10.52
N SER A 262 2.95 5.03 -10.21
CA SER A 262 2.57 4.51 -8.90
C SER A 262 3.55 4.94 -7.82
N GLU A 263 3.03 5.52 -6.75
CA GLU A 263 3.82 6.00 -5.61
C GLU A 263 3.19 5.47 -4.31
N VAL A 264 4.02 4.83 -3.49
CA VAL A 264 3.63 4.32 -2.17
C VAL A 264 4.51 4.95 -1.09
N ASN A 265 3.88 5.42 -0.02
CA ASN A 265 4.57 5.98 1.13
C ASN A 265 4.18 5.23 2.42
N SER A 266 5.14 5.03 3.33
CA SER A 266 4.81 4.84 4.73
C SER A 266 4.66 6.21 5.37
N VAL A 267 3.46 6.48 5.88
CA VAL A 267 3.12 7.77 6.50
C VAL A 267 2.95 7.56 8.01
N ILE A 268 3.48 8.50 8.79
CA ILE A 268 3.34 8.52 10.24
C ILE A 268 2.79 9.85 10.71
N THR A 269 2.18 9.88 11.89
CA THR A 269 1.76 11.15 12.50
C THR A 269 2.98 11.95 12.96
N ALA A 270 2.87 13.27 12.93
CA ALA A 270 3.96 14.14 13.36
C ALA A 270 4.28 13.98 14.86
N ASP A 271 3.27 13.69 15.67
CA ASP A 271 3.46 13.49 17.12
C ASP A 271 4.17 12.16 17.39
N PHE A 272 3.84 11.09 16.64
CA PHE A 272 4.60 9.85 16.69
C PHE A 272 6.06 10.05 16.27
N LYS A 273 6.33 10.84 15.22
CA LYS A 273 7.71 11.21 14.85
C LYS A 273 8.44 11.96 15.96
N LYS A 274 7.76 12.92 16.62
CA LYS A 274 8.34 13.73 17.70
C LYS A 274 8.60 12.94 18.97
N SER A 275 7.88 11.83 19.21
CA SER A 275 8.10 10.97 20.37
C SER A 275 9.52 10.38 20.42
N GLY A 276 10.21 10.32 19.29
CA GLY A 276 11.55 9.72 19.20
C GLY A 276 11.53 8.19 19.32
N SER A 277 10.36 7.56 19.20
CA SER A 277 10.22 6.10 19.26
C SER A 277 11.10 5.41 18.23
N VAL A 278 11.77 4.34 18.64
CA VAL A 278 12.55 3.46 17.74
C VAL A 278 11.67 2.86 16.63
N ALA A 279 10.36 2.71 16.88
CA ALA A 279 9.42 2.27 15.87
C ALA A 279 9.31 3.25 14.70
N ALA A 280 9.35 4.56 14.94
CA ALA A 280 9.35 5.56 13.86
C ALA A 280 10.63 5.46 12.99
N GLU A 281 11.78 5.13 13.60
CA GLU A 281 13.02 4.90 12.87
C GLU A 281 12.98 3.60 12.07
N PHE A 282 12.44 2.52 12.64
CA PHE A 282 12.22 1.25 11.93
C PHE A 282 11.35 1.46 10.68
N ILE A 283 10.19 2.09 10.82
CA ILE A 283 9.27 2.38 9.69
C ILE A 283 9.95 3.22 8.60
N ALA A 284 10.81 4.18 8.98
CA ALA A 284 11.52 5.04 8.03
C ALA A 284 12.57 4.29 7.20
N ASN A 285 13.12 3.19 7.72
CA ASN A 285 14.26 2.50 7.10
C ASN A 285 13.92 1.16 6.45
N ARG A 286 12.78 0.53 6.81
CA ARG A 286 12.43 -0.78 6.26
C ARG A 286 11.96 -0.69 4.82
N VAL A 287 12.36 -1.65 4.00
CA VAL A 287 11.94 -1.79 2.59
C VAL A 287 11.57 -3.24 2.32
N TYR A 288 10.47 -3.43 1.62
CA TYR A 288 10.03 -4.72 1.09
C TYR A 288 10.35 -4.79 -0.41
N PRO A 289 11.41 -5.51 -0.83
CA PRO A 289 11.67 -5.72 -2.26
C PRO A 289 10.50 -6.43 -2.92
N GLY A 290 10.07 -5.97 -4.10
CA GLY A 290 8.88 -6.47 -4.78
C GLY A 290 8.89 -7.98 -5.01
N LYS A 291 10.07 -8.57 -5.31
CA LYS A 291 10.23 -10.03 -5.42
C LYS A 291 9.91 -10.72 -4.09
N VAL A 292 10.42 -10.22 -2.97
CA VAL A 292 10.18 -10.79 -1.63
C VAL A 292 8.71 -10.64 -1.26
N MET A 293 8.13 -9.46 -1.52
CA MET A 293 6.70 -9.24 -1.29
C MET A 293 5.83 -10.24 -2.08
N ASN A 294 6.12 -10.45 -3.36
CA ASN A 294 5.40 -11.43 -4.16
C ASN A 294 5.50 -12.86 -3.59
N GLU A 295 6.71 -13.28 -3.16
CA GLU A 295 6.92 -14.60 -2.56
C GLU A 295 6.12 -14.76 -1.24
N MET A 296 6.08 -13.72 -0.41
CA MET A 296 5.30 -13.69 0.83
C MET A 296 3.79 -13.74 0.55
N LEU A 297 3.30 -12.98 -0.43
CA LEU A 297 1.90 -12.97 -0.82
C LEU A 297 1.44 -14.32 -1.39
N VAL A 298 2.27 -14.97 -2.21
CA VAL A 298 1.99 -16.33 -2.69
C VAL A 298 1.93 -17.30 -1.53
N PHE A 299 2.90 -17.22 -0.60
CA PHE A 299 2.90 -18.07 0.60
C PHE A 299 1.62 -17.90 1.44
N MET A 300 1.16 -16.65 1.64
CA MET A 300 -0.10 -16.38 2.35
C MET A 300 -1.30 -17.06 1.68
N VAL A 301 -1.43 -16.93 0.35
CA VAL A 301 -2.54 -17.52 -0.40
C VAL A 301 -2.50 -19.06 -0.33
N ASP A 302 -1.32 -19.66 -0.49
CA ASP A 302 -1.16 -21.13 -0.50
C ASP A 302 -1.39 -21.75 0.89
N ASN A 303 -1.16 -21.01 1.96
CA ASN A 303 -1.30 -21.50 3.34
C ASN A 303 -2.54 -20.94 4.05
N GLN A 304 -3.38 -20.16 3.38
CA GLN A 304 -4.59 -19.54 3.96
C GLN A 304 -4.27 -18.72 5.23
N ALA A 305 -3.13 -18.02 5.21
CA ALA A 305 -2.60 -17.25 6.33
C ALA A 305 -3.07 -15.79 6.26
#